data_ed4ca26e6fdcc10d17563d8aaf03456d
#
_entry.id   ed4ca26e6fdcc10d17563d8aaf03456d
#
_cell.length_a   1.000
_cell.length_b   1.000
_cell.length_c   1.000
_cell.angle_alpha   90.00
_cell.angle_beta   90.00
_cell.angle_gamma   90.00
#
_symmetry.space_group_name_H-M   'P 1'
#
loop_
_entity.id
_entity.type
_entity.pdbx_description
1 polymer ?
#
loop_
_entity_poly.entity_id
_entity_poly.type
_entity_poly.pdbx_seq_one_letter_code
_entity_poly.pdbx_strand_id
1 'polypeptide(L)'
;EVRQDPQSHHLLLYYSPLNLQPGGIDVNHPSFGEWTCRGGALDGQSCDPKDLQGCGAGVCSSKFEPSFPCAGYGPPPPEPAQIVGGAPQAQTSFIFYEGVYQQIPLKGVLYWNTHAFNLTTENHPMNGRVNYYFAQPEEQIHQAVRISNFSAIFTPNNPPFTKETYCSDQVFPVGARVFQLFAHTHKHGEYYWVTNAAGELIYEATDYSDPTQARYDPPLAFDSPDRAERTVRYCAIFNNGVKPDGSPDVELVT
;
A
#
# COMPACT_ATOMS: atom_id res chain seq x y z
N GLU A 1 -12.74 2.28 -1.21
CA GLU A 1 -12.73 2.30 -2.67
C GLU A 1 -11.65 3.25 -3.14
N VAL A 2 -10.79 2.79 -4.03
CA VAL A 2 -9.74 3.59 -4.66
C VAL A 2 -10.05 3.70 -6.13
N ARG A 3 -9.92 4.90 -6.69
CA ARG A 3 -10.01 5.18 -8.13
C ARG A 3 -8.86 6.08 -8.53
N GLN A 4 -8.23 5.74 -9.63
CA GLN A 4 -7.13 6.51 -10.21
C GLN A 4 -7.21 6.46 -11.74
N ASP A 5 -6.54 7.41 -12.39
CA ASP A 5 -6.50 7.45 -13.84
C ASP A 5 -5.78 6.22 -14.41
N PRO A 6 -6.13 5.78 -15.63
CA PRO A 6 -5.54 4.60 -16.25
C PRO A 6 -4.02 4.64 -16.42
N GLN A 7 -3.43 5.84 -16.49
CA GLN A 7 -1.98 6.05 -16.55
C GLN A 7 -1.28 5.81 -15.20
N SER A 8 -2.04 5.75 -14.12
CA SER A 8 -1.49 5.49 -12.80
C SER A 8 -1.09 4.03 -12.68
N HIS A 9 0.16 3.79 -12.26
CA HIS A 9 0.64 2.46 -11.97
C HIS A 9 0.18 2.01 -10.57
N HIS A 10 0.30 2.90 -9.59
CA HIS A 10 -0.24 2.67 -8.25
C HIS A 10 -0.56 3.98 -7.54
N LEU A 11 -1.41 3.86 -6.55
CA LEU A 11 -1.70 4.89 -5.58
C LEU A 11 -1.69 4.25 -4.19
N LEU A 12 -0.83 4.76 -3.32
CA LEU A 12 -0.78 4.36 -1.92
C LEU A 12 -1.04 5.59 -1.04
N LEU A 13 -1.89 5.41 -0.04
CA LEU A 13 -2.16 6.44 0.95
C LEU A 13 -1.63 5.99 2.30
N TYR A 14 -0.73 6.77 2.84
CA TYR A 14 -0.13 6.54 4.15
C TYR A 14 -0.67 7.53 5.17
N TYR A 15 -0.81 7.07 6.38
CA TYR A 15 -0.97 7.89 7.57
C TYR A 15 0.36 7.95 8.32
N SER A 16 0.75 9.14 8.76
CA SER A 16 1.90 9.37 9.62
C SER A 16 1.49 10.26 10.80
N PRO A 17 1.93 9.97 12.04
CA PRO A 17 1.71 10.87 13.17
C PRO A 17 2.26 12.27 12.91
N LEU A 18 1.68 13.29 13.54
CA LEU A 18 2.01 14.70 13.31
C LEU A 18 3.49 15.06 13.49
N ASN A 19 4.19 14.33 14.34
CA ASN A 19 5.61 14.56 14.63
C ASN A 19 6.55 13.88 13.61
N LEU A 20 6.01 13.12 12.67
CA LEU A 20 6.79 12.46 11.63
C LEU A 20 6.46 13.12 10.28
N GLN A 21 7.49 13.69 9.66
CA GLN A 21 7.34 14.53 8.48
C GLN A 21 8.08 13.90 7.29
N PRO A 22 7.38 13.13 6.44
CA PRO A 22 8.01 12.60 5.24
C PRO A 22 8.41 13.75 4.32
N GLY A 23 9.59 13.65 3.70
CA GLY A 23 10.06 14.62 2.73
C GLY A 23 10.29 16.03 3.26
N GLY A 24 10.39 16.22 4.58
CA GLY A 24 10.61 17.54 5.19
C GLY A 24 9.36 18.43 5.23
N ILE A 25 8.17 17.85 5.18
CA ILE A 25 6.91 18.59 5.34
C ILE A 25 6.87 19.26 6.72
N ASP A 26 6.72 20.58 6.74
CA ASP A 26 6.53 21.33 7.99
C ASP A 26 5.04 21.44 8.34
N VAL A 27 4.60 20.61 9.28
CA VAL A 27 3.22 20.63 9.80
C VAL A 27 2.91 21.88 10.64
N ASN A 28 3.93 22.66 11.01
CA ASN A 28 3.77 23.93 11.70
C ASN A 28 3.72 25.12 10.72
N HIS A 29 3.82 24.86 9.40
CA HIS A 29 3.70 25.90 8.41
C HIS A 29 2.35 26.64 8.57
N PRO A 30 2.31 28.00 8.52
CA PRO A 30 1.07 28.76 8.76
C PRO A 30 -0.09 28.39 7.86
N SER A 31 0.18 27.91 6.65
CA SER A 31 -0.87 27.47 5.70
C SER A 31 -1.27 26.01 5.85
N PHE A 32 -0.69 25.26 6.80
CA PHE A 32 -1.06 23.87 7.01
C PHE A 32 -2.47 23.78 7.60
N GLY A 33 -3.36 23.07 6.90
CA GLY A 33 -4.78 23.00 7.28
C GLY A 33 -5.67 24.11 6.71
N GLU A 34 -5.13 25.08 5.99
CA GLU A 34 -5.93 26.04 5.22
C GLU A 34 -6.35 25.43 3.87
N TRP A 35 -7.57 25.77 3.45
CA TRP A 35 -8.16 25.27 2.22
C TRP A 35 -8.59 26.41 1.31
N THR A 36 -8.34 26.26 0.01
CA THR A 36 -8.69 27.25 -1.01
C THR A 36 -9.28 26.58 -2.24
N CYS A 37 -10.17 27.30 -2.91
CA CYS A 37 -10.66 26.88 -4.22
C CYS A 37 -9.54 26.94 -5.26
N ARG A 38 -9.46 25.91 -6.09
CA ARG A 38 -8.59 25.87 -7.28
C ARG A 38 -9.42 25.74 -8.52
N GLY A 39 -9.21 26.66 -9.44
CA GLY A 39 -9.98 26.78 -10.67
C GLY A 39 -11.37 27.36 -10.48
N GLY A 40 -12.00 27.74 -11.62
CA GLY A 40 -13.31 28.38 -11.62
C GLY A 40 -13.27 29.86 -11.17
N ALA A 41 -14.46 30.40 -10.97
CA ALA A 41 -14.63 31.81 -10.63
C ALA A 41 -14.21 32.18 -9.19
N LEU A 42 -14.07 31.16 -8.32
CA LEU A 42 -13.72 31.33 -6.91
C LEU A 42 -12.27 30.96 -6.61
N ASP A 43 -11.43 30.85 -7.65
CA ASP A 43 -10.02 30.48 -7.51
C ASP A 43 -9.29 31.34 -6.45
N GLY A 44 -8.58 30.66 -5.53
CA GLY A 44 -7.85 31.33 -4.46
C GLY A 44 -8.68 31.74 -3.23
N GLN A 45 -10.01 31.63 -3.26
CA GLN A 45 -10.85 31.93 -2.09
C GLN A 45 -10.82 30.75 -1.09
N SER A 46 -10.94 31.08 0.20
CA SER A 46 -11.05 30.07 1.26
C SER A 46 -12.29 29.21 1.08
N CYS A 47 -12.16 27.90 1.33
CA CYS A 47 -13.26 26.95 1.20
C CYS A 47 -13.31 25.95 2.37
N ASP A 48 -14.47 25.36 2.58
CA ASP A 48 -14.63 24.21 3.47
C ASP A 48 -14.51 22.92 2.64
N PRO A 49 -13.55 22.03 2.93
CA PRO A 49 -13.40 20.77 2.20
C PRO A 49 -14.59 19.82 2.35
N LYS A 50 -15.49 20.08 3.30
CA LYS A 50 -16.73 19.32 3.48
C LYS A 50 -17.85 19.80 2.56
N ASP A 51 -17.76 21.02 2.07
CA ASP A 51 -18.71 21.59 1.10
C ASP A 51 -18.24 21.31 -0.31
N LEU A 52 -18.74 20.23 -0.91
CA LEU A 52 -18.36 19.78 -2.25
C LEU A 52 -18.75 20.76 -3.37
N GLN A 53 -19.61 21.74 -3.08
CA GLN A 53 -20.07 22.75 -4.04
C GLN A 53 -19.54 24.15 -3.75
N GLY A 54 -18.86 24.33 -2.63
CA GLY A 54 -18.37 25.62 -2.16
C GLY A 54 -17.40 26.33 -3.11
N CYS A 55 -16.80 25.62 -4.04
CA CYS A 55 -15.93 26.18 -5.07
C CYS A 55 -16.58 26.31 -6.45
N GLY A 56 -17.88 26.04 -6.58
CA GLY A 56 -18.58 26.05 -7.86
C GLY A 56 -17.98 25.05 -8.85
N ALA A 57 -17.44 25.54 -9.98
CA ALA A 57 -16.76 24.71 -10.97
C ALA A 57 -15.31 24.34 -10.59
N GLY A 58 -14.77 24.93 -9.52
CA GLY A 58 -13.45 24.62 -8.97
C GLY A 58 -13.46 23.46 -7.97
N VAL A 59 -12.30 23.18 -7.38
CA VAL A 59 -12.11 22.14 -6.36
C VAL A 59 -11.55 22.77 -5.10
N CYS A 60 -12.11 22.42 -3.93
CA CYS A 60 -11.55 22.81 -2.65
C CYS A 60 -10.30 21.97 -2.36
N SER A 61 -9.14 22.61 -2.32
CA SER A 61 -7.84 21.96 -2.13
C SER A 61 -7.10 22.58 -0.95
N SER A 62 -6.23 21.79 -0.32
CA SER A 62 -5.33 22.32 0.69
C SER A 62 -4.44 23.41 0.08
N LYS A 63 -4.31 24.54 0.76
CA LYS A 63 -3.40 25.60 0.38
C LYS A 63 -1.94 25.18 0.50
N PHE A 64 -1.67 24.29 1.43
CA PHE A 64 -0.36 23.69 1.63
C PHE A 64 -0.35 22.25 1.12
N GLU A 65 0.13 22.06 -0.09
CA GLU A 65 0.29 20.76 -0.74
C GLU A 65 1.76 20.57 -1.12
N PRO A 66 2.63 20.26 -0.15
CA PRO A 66 4.01 20.00 -0.49
C PRO A 66 4.09 18.74 -1.35
N SER A 67 4.73 18.87 -2.49
CA SER A 67 5.03 17.75 -3.38
C SER A 67 6.54 17.64 -3.50
N PHE A 68 7.02 16.42 -3.42
CA PHE A 68 8.43 16.11 -3.61
C PHE A 68 8.58 14.93 -4.56
N PRO A 69 9.63 14.93 -5.41
CA PRO A 69 9.85 13.86 -6.35
C PRO A 69 10.20 12.56 -5.61
N CYS A 70 9.70 11.46 -6.11
CA CYS A 70 10.09 10.14 -5.66
C CYS A 70 11.32 9.68 -6.42
N ALA A 71 12.29 9.11 -5.71
CA ALA A 71 13.38 8.34 -6.30
C ALA A 71 12.94 6.88 -6.36
N GLY A 72 12.70 6.37 -7.57
CA GLY A 72 12.13 5.03 -7.74
C GLY A 72 10.68 4.96 -7.25
N TYR A 73 10.41 4.09 -6.27
CA TYR A 73 9.08 3.94 -5.67
C TYR A 73 8.76 4.96 -4.57
N GLY A 74 9.60 5.97 -4.42
CA GLY A 74 9.48 6.99 -3.42
C GLY A 74 10.19 6.64 -2.10
N PRO A 75 10.35 7.63 -1.22
CA PRO A 75 10.90 7.37 0.09
C PRO A 75 9.99 6.42 0.86
N PRO A 76 10.57 5.48 1.62
CA PRO A 76 9.77 4.66 2.51
C PRO A 76 9.02 5.58 3.49
N PRO A 77 7.79 5.22 3.87
CA PRO A 77 7.09 5.99 4.89
C PRO A 77 7.91 6.00 6.18
N PRO A 78 7.99 7.15 6.88
CA PRO A 78 8.63 7.20 8.18
C PRO A 78 7.91 6.27 9.16
N GLU A 79 8.65 5.52 9.94
CA GLU A 79 8.08 4.70 11.01
C GLU A 79 7.60 5.58 12.20
N PRO A 80 6.44 5.33 12.79
CA PRO A 80 5.47 4.31 12.44
C PRO A 80 4.40 4.83 11.45
N ALA A 81 4.58 4.59 10.17
CA ALA A 81 3.56 4.91 9.18
C ALA A 81 2.66 3.71 8.91
N GLN A 82 1.41 3.97 8.57
CA GLN A 82 0.42 2.95 8.24
C GLN A 82 -0.12 3.19 6.83
N ILE A 83 -0.23 2.13 6.05
CA ILE A 83 -1.01 2.21 4.82
C ILE A 83 -2.49 2.19 5.20
N VAL A 84 -3.19 3.23 4.83
CA VAL A 84 -4.62 3.41 5.12
C VAL A 84 -5.49 3.33 3.88
N GLY A 85 -4.89 3.21 2.72
CA GLY A 85 -5.55 2.99 1.45
C GLY A 85 -4.55 2.76 0.34
N GLY A 86 -5.00 2.26 -0.79
CA GLY A 86 -4.14 2.09 -1.95
C GLY A 86 -4.63 1.00 -2.90
N ALA A 87 -4.18 1.08 -4.11
CA ALA A 87 -4.45 0.09 -5.15
C ALA A 87 -3.32 0.08 -6.18
N PRO A 88 -2.94 -1.10 -6.69
CA PRO A 88 -2.10 -1.21 -7.87
C PRO A 88 -2.89 -1.07 -9.17
N GLN A 89 -4.21 -1.01 -9.12
CA GLN A 89 -5.11 -0.97 -10.28
C GLN A 89 -5.89 0.34 -10.34
N ALA A 90 -6.39 0.69 -11.53
CA ALA A 90 -7.15 1.91 -11.75
C ALA A 90 -8.40 2.02 -10.87
N GLN A 91 -9.00 0.90 -10.50
CA GLN A 91 -10.11 0.84 -9.57
C GLN A 91 -10.01 -0.40 -8.70
N THR A 92 -10.09 -0.19 -7.38
CA THR A 92 -10.11 -1.27 -6.39
C THR A 92 -11.11 -0.93 -5.31
N SER A 93 -11.90 -1.91 -4.90
CA SER A 93 -12.78 -1.82 -3.75
C SER A 93 -12.37 -2.86 -2.72
N PHE A 94 -12.15 -2.42 -1.50
CA PHE A 94 -11.83 -3.29 -0.38
C PHE A 94 -12.92 -3.15 0.67
N ILE A 95 -13.67 -4.23 0.90
CA ILE A 95 -14.73 -4.29 1.90
C ILE A 95 -14.29 -5.26 2.98
N PHE A 96 -14.27 -4.79 4.22
CA PHE A 96 -14.05 -5.64 5.39
C PHE A 96 -15.23 -6.61 5.59
N TYR A 97 -15.00 -7.69 6.32
CA TYR A 97 -16.09 -8.53 6.79
C TYR A 97 -16.96 -7.78 7.78
N GLU A 98 -18.20 -8.26 7.95
CA GLU A 98 -19.12 -7.72 8.93
C GLU A 98 -18.47 -7.67 10.32
N GLY A 99 -18.58 -6.56 11.00
CA GLY A 99 -17.97 -6.32 12.30
C GLY A 99 -16.47 -6.08 12.31
N VAL A 100 -15.79 -6.15 11.14
CA VAL A 100 -14.36 -5.86 11.03
C VAL A 100 -14.14 -4.43 10.55
N TYR A 101 -13.32 -3.67 11.26
CA TYR A 101 -13.00 -2.28 10.92
C TYR A 101 -11.51 -1.98 11.04
N GLN A 102 -11.04 -1.00 10.30
CA GLN A 102 -9.69 -0.44 10.46
C GLN A 102 -9.78 0.91 11.16
N GLN A 103 -8.99 1.09 12.20
CA GLN A 103 -8.91 2.38 12.87
C GLN A 103 -7.90 3.28 12.14
N ILE A 104 -8.35 4.48 11.78
CA ILE A 104 -7.50 5.55 11.28
C ILE A 104 -7.43 6.62 12.37
N PRO A 105 -6.25 6.98 12.90
CA PRO A 105 -6.12 8.03 13.91
C PRO A 105 -6.62 9.38 13.41
N LEU A 106 -7.25 10.17 14.29
CA LEU A 106 -7.82 11.47 13.94
C LEU A 106 -6.78 12.58 13.73
N LYS A 107 -5.56 12.38 14.22
CA LYS A 107 -4.49 13.39 14.14
C LYS A 107 -3.28 12.79 13.44
N GLY A 108 -2.84 13.47 12.40
CA GLY A 108 -1.69 13.04 11.65
C GLY A 108 -1.67 13.68 10.27
N VAL A 109 -0.73 13.25 9.46
CA VAL A 109 -0.58 13.63 8.06
C VAL A 109 -0.94 12.44 7.18
N LEU A 110 -1.79 12.66 6.21
CA LEU A 110 -2.01 11.73 5.11
C LEU A 110 -1.11 12.16 3.95
N TYR A 111 -0.36 11.24 3.39
CA TYR A 111 0.40 11.51 2.20
C TYR A 111 0.21 10.42 1.15
N TRP A 112 0.22 10.88 -0.08
CA TRP A 112 0.00 10.06 -1.26
C TRP A 112 1.34 9.68 -1.86
N ASN A 113 1.54 8.41 -2.12
CA ASN A 113 2.58 7.93 -3.00
C ASN A 113 1.89 7.49 -4.29
N THR A 114 2.12 8.23 -5.35
CA THR A 114 1.51 7.97 -6.65
C THR A 114 2.60 7.81 -7.69
N HIS A 115 2.42 6.84 -8.57
CA HIS A 115 3.34 6.58 -9.66
C HIS A 115 2.53 6.39 -10.94
N ALA A 116 2.87 7.12 -11.98
CA ALA A 116 2.21 7.06 -13.27
C ALA A 116 3.22 7.05 -14.41
N PHE A 117 2.83 6.42 -15.50
CA PHE A 117 3.57 6.42 -16.75
C PHE A 117 2.80 7.23 -17.80
N ASN A 118 3.36 8.35 -18.22
CA ASN A 118 2.84 9.07 -19.38
C ASN A 118 3.51 8.53 -20.64
N LEU A 119 2.81 7.69 -21.37
CA LEU A 119 3.27 7.10 -22.64
C LEU A 119 2.85 7.94 -23.86
N THR A 120 2.38 9.17 -23.64
CA THR A 120 1.96 10.10 -24.70
C THR A 120 2.89 11.29 -24.80
N THR A 121 2.73 12.10 -25.83
CA THR A 121 3.46 13.38 -26.01
C THR A 121 2.76 14.58 -25.35
N GLU A 122 1.60 14.34 -24.75
CA GLU A 122 0.80 15.40 -24.13
C GLU A 122 0.87 15.33 -22.60
N ASN A 123 0.65 16.47 -21.95
CA ASN A 123 0.54 16.52 -20.50
C ASN A 123 -0.83 16.00 -20.06
N HIS A 124 -0.85 14.96 -19.23
CA HIS A 124 -2.05 14.44 -18.62
C HIS A 124 -2.03 14.69 -17.12
N PRO A 125 -3.10 15.29 -16.54
CA PRO A 125 -3.23 15.35 -15.09
C PRO A 125 -3.45 13.94 -14.54
N MET A 126 -2.88 13.67 -13.38
CA MET A 126 -3.13 12.41 -12.67
C MET A 126 -4.08 12.68 -11.51
N ASN A 127 -5.21 12.01 -11.51
CA ASN A 127 -6.20 12.10 -10.46
C ASN A 127 -6.27 10.78 -9.69
N GLY A 128 -6.29 10.87 -8.36
CA GLY A 128 -6.52 9.75 -7.48
C GLY A 128 -7.57 10.09 -6.43
N ARG A 129 -8.43 9.14 -6.10
CA ARG A 129 -9.47 9.28 -5.08
C ARG A 129 -9.52 8.05 -4.21
N VAL A 130 -9.69 8.28 -2.91
CA VAL A 130 -9.97 7.23 -1.94
C VAL A 130 -11.26 7.59 -1.21
N ASN A 131 -12.24 6.70 -1.28
CA ASN A 131 -13.47 6.80 -0.53
C ASN A 131 -13.37 5.89 0.70
N TYR A 132 -13.65 6.45 1.87
CA TYR A 132 -13.77 5.71 3.12
C TYR A 132 -15.23 5.60 3.51
N TYR A 133 -15.63 4.41 3.92
CA TYR A 133 -16.92 4.13 4.50
C TYR A 133 -16.69 3.86 5.98
N PHE A 134 -17.24 4.73 6.83
CA PHE A 134 -17.03 4.66 8.27
C PHE A 134 -18.01 3.68 8.90
N ALA A 135 -17.48 2.75 9.68
CA ALA A 135 -18.28 1.83 10.46
C ALA A 135 -19.01 2.57 11.59
N GLN A 136 -20.30 2.28 11.76
CA GLN A 136 -21.06 2.76 12.90
C GLN A 136 -20.55 2.10 14.20
N PRO A 137 -20.77 2.69 15.38
CA PRO A 137 -20.26 2.12 16.63
C PRO A 137 -20.63 0.65 16.85
N GLU A 138 -21.83 0.24 16.46
CA GLU A 138 -22.32 -1.14 16.57
C GLU A 138 -21.64 -2.12 15.60
N GLU A 139 -21.02 -1.62 14.54
CA GLU A 139 -20.29 -2.41 13.56
C GLU A 139 -18.81 -2.58 13.93
N GLN A 140 -18.34 -1.87 14.96
CA GLN A 140 -16.93 -1.86 15.37
C GLN A 140 -16.64 -2.99 16.37
N ILE A 141 -16.69 -4.24 15.91
CA ILE A 141 -16.51 -5.43 16.76
C ILE A 141 -15.05 -5.89 16.81
N HIS A 142 -14.40 -5.99 15.65
CA HIS A 142 -13.05 -6.51 15.52
C HIS A 142 -12.15 -5.54 14.77
N GLN A 143 -11.16 -5.01 15.46
CA GLN A 143 -10.17 -4.13 14.82
C GLN A 143 -9.22 -4.94 13.94
N ALA A 144 -9.19 -4.60 12.65
CA ALA A 144 -8.20 -5.11 11.73
C ALA A 144 -6.87 -4.40 11.93
N VAL A 145 -5.78 -5.18 11.95
CA VAL A 145 -4.42 -4.69 11.93
C VAL A 145 -3.71 -5.22 10.70
N ARG A 146 -2.94 -4.37 10.05
CA ARG A 146 -2.07 -4.80 8.96
C ARG A 146 -0.71 -5.20 9.54
N ILE A 147 -0.27 -6.39 9.19
CA ILE A 147 1.10 -6.83 9.43
C ILE A 147 1.82 -6.77 8.09
N SER A 148 2.89 -5.99 8.02
CA SER A 148 3.76 -5.92 6.85
C SER A 148 5.13 -6.46 7.24
N ASN A 149 5.60 -7.45 6.49
CA ASN A 149 6.92 -8.00 6.69
C ASN A 149 7.73 -7.88 5.39
N PHE A 150 8.81 -7.12 5.44
CA PHE A 150 9.62 -6.77 4.28
C PHE A 150 10.87 -7.63 4.15
N SER A 151 11.11 -8.57 5.06
CA SER A 151 12.38 -9.32 5.14
C SER A 151 12.70 -10.17 3.91
N ALA A 152 11.69 -10.61 3.15
CA ALA A 152 11.87 -11.38 1.93
C ALA A 152 11.63 -10.57 0.64
N ILE A 153 11.34 -9.26 0.75
CA ILE A 153 11.03 -8.40 -0.40
C ILE A 153 12.25 -7.58 -0.83
N PHE A 154 12.97 -7.05 0.15
CA PHE A 154 14.16 -6.25 -0.06
C PHE A 154 15.39 -7.09 0.25
N THR A 155 15.74 -7.97 -0.68
CA THR A 155 16.97 -8.74 -0.59
C THR A 155 18.11 -7.92 -1.19
N PRO A 156 19.00 -7.39 -0.34
CA PRO A 156 19.97 -6.41 -0.80
C PRO A 156 21.05 -6.98 -1.72
N ASN A 157 21.14 -8.31 -1.91
CA ASN A 157 22.27 -8.93 -2.54
C ASN A 157 21.91 -10.17 -3.37
N ASN A 158 20.94 -10.06 -4.27
CA ASN A 158 20.79 -11.10 -5.29
C ASN A 158 21.88 -10.89 -6.37
N PRO A 159 22.97 -11.67 -6.39
CA PRO A 159 24.07 -11.43 -7.30
C PRO A 159 23.62 -11.50 -8.76
N PRO A 160 24.30 -10.79 -9.70
CA PRO A 160 24.04 -10.94 -11.12
C PRO A 160 24.13 -12.42 -11.55
N PHE A 161 23.25 -12.80 -12.46
CA PHE A 161 23.16 -14.15 -13.02
C PHE A 161 22.88 -15.25 -12.00
N THR A 162 22.15 -14.91 -10.92
CA THR A 162 21.67 -15.88 -9.95
C THR A 162 20.15 -15.87 -9.84
N LYS A 163 19.61 -16.99 -9.39
CA LYS A 163 18.22 -17.15 -9.03
C LYS A 163 18.17 -17.72 -7.61
N GLU A 164 17.69 -16.91 -6.67
CA GLU A 164 17.79 -17.20 -5.26
C GLU A 164 16.41 -17.24 -4.60
N THR A 165 16.27 -18.10 -3.59
CA THR A 165 15.08 -18.18 -2.76
C THR A 165 15.36 -17.59 -1.39
N TYR A 166 14.52 -16.65 -0.99
CA TYR A 166 14.60 -16.01 0.31
C TYR A 166 13.35 -16.32 1.11
N CYS A 167 13.55 -16.77 2.35
CA CYS A 167 12.45 -17.11 3.25
C CYS A 167 12.60 -16.39 4.59
N SER A 168 11.48 -16.15 5.22
CA SER A 168 11.40 -15.66 6.59
C SER A 168 10.14 -16.20 7.25
N ASP A 169 10.06 -16.05 8.57
CA ASP A 169 8.95 -16.58 9.35
C ASP A 169 8.19 -15.43 10.01
N GLN A 170 6.86 -15.56 10.07
CA GLN A 170 5.98 -14.67 10.81
C GLN A 170 5.21 -15.44 11.85
N VAL A 171 5.31 -15.03 13.10
CA VAL A 171 4.52 -15.59 14.20
C VAL A 171 3.31 -14.72 14.47
N PHE A 172 2.13 -15.32 14.42
CA PHE A 172 0.90 -14.62 14.78
C PHE A 172 0.64 -14.70 16.29
N PRO A 173 -0.01 -13.70 16.90
CA PRO A 173 -0.47 -13.78 18.28
C PRO A 173 -1.53 -14.87 18.46
N VAL A 174 -1.68 -15.40 19.67
CA VAL A 174 -2.77 -16.32 20.01
C VAL A 174 -4.12 -15.64 19.78
N GLY A 175 -5.03 -16.34 19.12
CA GLY A 175 -6.35 -15.82 18.78
C GLY A 175 -6.38 -14.96 17.50
N ALA A 176 -5.28 -14.80 16.81
CA ALA A 176 -5.26 -14.05 15.54
C ALA A 176 -6.17 -14.70 14.50
N ARG A 177 -6.84 -13.86 13.73
CA ARG A 177 -7.67 -14.24 12.59
C ARG A 177 -7.15 -13.52 11.36
N VAL A 178 -6.51 -14.28 10.45
CA VAL A 178 -5.99 -13.75 9.20
C VAL A 178 -7.06 -13.92 8.11
N PHE A 179 -7.64 -12.83 7.67
CA PHE A 179 -8.70 -12.84 6.66
C PHE A 179 -8.21 -12.48 5.27
N GLN A 180 -6.97 -11.98 5.16
CA GLN A 180 -6.37 -11.64 3.87
C GLN A 180 -4.87 -11.81 3.91
N LEU A 181 -4.33 -12.38 2.83
CA LEU A 181 -2.91 -12.37 2.49
C LEU A 181 -2.72 -11.69 1.14
N PHE A 182 -1.64 -10.95 1.04
CA PHE A 182 -1.25 -10.23 -0.14
C PHE A 182 0.27 -10.12 -0.17
N ALA A 183 0.87 -10.42 -1.30
CA ALA A 183 2.29 -10.21 -1.52
C ALA A 183 2.52 -8.95 -2.36
N HIS A 184 3.68 -8.34 -2.17
CA HIS A 184 4.21 -7.35 -3.06
C HIS A 184 5.69 -7.64 -3.26
N THR A 185 6.08 -7.92 -4.48
CA THR A 185 7.48 -8.10 -4.88
C THR A 185 7.82 -7.07 -5.96
N HIS A 186 9.07 -7.06 -6.43
CA HIS A 186 9.54 -6.18 -7.50
C HIS A 186 9.85 -6.99 -8.76
N LYS A 187 10.22 -6.31 -9.83
CA LYS A 187 10.43 -6.86 -11.20
C LYS A 187 11.17 -8.20 -11.27
N HIS A 188 12.11 -8.47 -10.35
CA HIS A 188 12.86 -9.72 -10.31
C HIS A 188 12.19 -10.82 -9.48
N GLY A 189 11.06 -10.53 -8.82
CA GLY A 189 10.28 -11.51 -8.07
C GLY A 189 9.43 -12.34 -9.01
N GLU A 190 9.75 -13.62 -9.15
CA GLU A 190 9.03 -14.54 -10.03
C GLU A 190 7.93 -15.31 -9.33
N TYR A 191 8.13 -15.60 -8.04
CA TYR A 191 7.19 -16.40 -7.26
C TYR A 191 7.25 -16.05 -5.79
N TYR A 192 6.11 -15.93 -5.18
CA TYR A 192 5.96 -15.71 -3.75
C TYR A 192 4.94 -16.69 -3.18
N TRP A 193 5.25 -17.29 -2.03
CA TRP A 193 4.32 -18.21 -1.37
C TRP A 193 4.43 -18.14 0.15
N VAL A 194 3.36 -18.58 0.80
CA VAL A 194 3.28 -18.71 2.26
C VAL A 194 2.79 -20.11 2.61
N THR A 195 3.47 -20.77 3.54
CA THR A 195 3.05 -22.04 4.11
C THR A 195 2.70 -21.88 5.58
N ASN A 196 1.77 -22.72 6.06
CA ASN A 196 1.48 -22.84 7.48
C ASN A 196 2.56 -23.68 8.20
N ALA A 197 2.38 -23.89 9.51
CA ALA A 197 3.30 -24.68 10.33
C ALA A 197 3.45 -26.14 9.89
N ALA A 198 2.45 -26.70 9.23
CA ALA A 198 2.49 -28.05 8.68
C ALA A 198 3.19 -28.12 7.30
N GLY A 199 3.60 -26.98 6.74
CA GLY A 199 4.19 -26.89 5.41
C GLY A 199 3.16 -26.85 4.28
N GLU A 200 1.88 -26.74 4.59
CA GLU A 200 0.82 -26.64 3.60
C GLU A 200 0.78 -25.24 3.00
N LEU A 201 0.64 -25.15 1.68
CA LEU A 201 0.52 -23.90 0.96
C LEU A 201 -0.80 -23.20 1.33
N ILE A 202 -0.70 -21.97 1.84
CA ILE A 202 -1.87 -21.16 2.18
C ILE A 202 -2.00 -19.91 1.29
N TYR A 203 -0.95 -19.50 0.58
CA TYR A 203 -0.96 -18.37 -0.33
C TYR A 203 0.14 -18.50 -1.38
N GLU A 204 -0.15 -18.04 -2.60
CA GLU A 204 0.87 -17.88 -3.64
C GLU A 204 0.54 -16.71 -4.59
N ALA A 205 1.58 -16.14 -5.18
CA ALA A 205 1.50 -15.16 -6.25
C ALA A 205 2.67 -15.33 -7.22
N THR A 206 2.39 -15.23 -8.50
CA THR A 206 3.36 -15.42 -9.59
C THR A 206 3.59 -14.15 -10.40
N ASP A 207 2.81 -13.11 -10.16
CA ASP A 207 2.92 -11.82 -10.85
C ASP A 207 3.23 -10.72 -9.84
N TYR A 208 4.40 -10.08 -10.00
CA TYR A 208 4.81 -8.99 -9.12
C TYR A 208 4.02 -7.70 -9.39
N SER A 209 3.51 -7.53 -10.61
CA SER A 209 2.78 -6.32 -11.03
C SER A 209 1.30 -6.36 -10.67
N ASP A 210 0.71 -7.54 -10.59
CA ASP A 210 -0.68 -7.77 -10.17
C ASP A 210 -0.77 -8.98 -9.23
N PRO A 211 -0.20 -8.90 -8.03
CA PRO A 211 -0.15 -10.03 -7.12
C PRO A 211 -1.55 -10.42 -6.63
N THR A 212 -1.77 -11.71 -6.53
CA THR A 212 -3.01 -12.30 -6.02
C THR A 212 -3.34 -11.74 -4.63
N GLN A 213 -4.59 -11.38 -4.43
CA GLN A 213 -5.15 -11.06 -3.11
C GLN A 213 -6.01 -12.23 -2.64
N ALA A 214 -5.49 -13.02 -1.73
CA ALA A 214 -6.26 -14.12 -1.16
C ALA A 214 -7.10 -13.63 0.02
N ARG A 215 -8.39 -13.95 0.01
CA ARG A 215 -9.31 -13.72 1.12
C ARG A 215 -9.82 -15.05 1.67
N TYR A 216 -9.91 -15.14 2.99
CA TYR A 216 -10.28 -16.36 3.70
C TYR A 216 -11.59 -16.15 4.44
N ASP A 217 -12.58 -16.97 4.10
CA ASP A 217 -13.86 -17.04 4.77
C ASP A 217 -14.24 -18.51 5.01
N PRO A 218 -14.14 -19.01 6.24
CA PRO A 218 -13.73 -18.30 7.47
C PRO A 218 -12.24 -17.89 7.46
N PRO A 219 -11.85 -16.87 8.27
CA PRO A 219 -10.47 -16.47 8.42
C PRO A 219 -9.59 -17.62 8.95
N LEU A 220 -8.30 -17.61 8.54
CA LEU A 220 -7.32 -18.54 9.09
C LEU A 220 -7.14 -18.28 10.60
N ALA A 221 -7.28 -19.33 11.41
CA ALA A 221 -7.24 -19.22 12.86
C ALA A 221 -5.88 -19.65 13.42
N PHE A 222 -5.35 -18.86 14.36
CA PHE A 222 -4.07 -19.10 15.05
C PHE A 222 -4.31 -19.16 16.56
N ASP A 223 -5.00 -20.20 17.03
CA ASP A 223 -5.46 -20.35 18.43
C ASP A 223 -4.48 -21.13 19.32
N SER A 224 -3.57 -21.88 18.73
CA SER A 224 -2.65 -22.72 19.49
C SER A 224 -1.79 -21.90 20.46
N PRO A 225 -1.58 -22.37 21.70
CA PRO A 225 -0.59 -21.79 22.60
C PRO A 225 0.86 -22.04 22.09
N ASP A 226 1.08 -23.07 21.29
CA ASP A 226 2.39 -23.36 20.71
C ASP A 226 2.75 -22.31 19.64
N ARG A 227 3.90 -21.69 19.85
CA ARG A 227 4.45 -20.71 18.93
C ARG A 227 4.72 -21.31 17.54
N ALA A 228 5.19 -22.55 17.47
CA ALA A 228 5.49 -23.20 16.20
C ALA A 228 4.24 -23.35 15.33
N GLU A 229 3.10 -23.74 15.93
CA GLU A 229 1.83 -23.90 15.22
C GLU A 229 1.21 -22.58 14.74
N ARG A 230 1.65 -21.44 15.29
CA ARG A 230 1.25 -20.09 14.89
C ARG A 230 2.25 -19.40 13.97
N THR A 231 3.26 -20.15 13.53
CA THR A 231 4.27 -19.63 12.62
C THR A 231 3.89 -19.98 11.19
N VAL A 232 3.92 -18.96 10.32
CA VAL A 232 3.86 -19.16 8.87
C VAL A 232 5.24 -18.85 8.29
N ARG A 233 5.61 -19.60 7.28
CA ARG A 233 6.82 -19.36 6.52
C ARG A 233 6.44 -18.73 5.18
N TYR A 234 7.03 -17.59 4.86
CA TYR A 234 6.86 -16.94 3.57
C TYR A 234 8.20 -16.87 2.84
N CYS A 235 8.14 -17.12 1.54
CA CYS A 235 9.31 -17.19 0.68
C CYS A 235 9.06 -16.41 -0.61
N ALA A 236 10.14 -15.95 -1.22
CA ALA A 236 10.13 -15.35 -2.55
C ALA A 236 11.32 -15.86 -3.36
N ILE A 237 11.10 -16.09 -4.66
CA ILE A 237 12.16 -16.37 -5.63
C ILE A 237 12.45 -15.07 -6.38
N PHE A 238 13.71 -14.68 -6.38
CA PHE A 238 14.22 -13.56 -7.17
C PHE A 238 15.18 -14.05 -8.23
N ASN A 239 14.96 -13.61 -9.46
CA ASN A 239 15.80 -13.92 -10.61
C ASN A 239 16.54 -12.66 -11.06
N ASN A 240 17.85 -12.65 -10.97
CA ASN A 240 18.70 -11.56 -11.43
C ASN A 240 19.55 -12.02 -12.63
N GLY A 241 18.89 -12.35 -13.74
CA GLY A 241 19.56 -12.63 -14.99
C GLY A 241 19.82 -14.10 -15.29
N VAL A 242 18.87 -15.00 -14.94
CA VAL A 242 18.93 -16.41 -15.31
C VAL A 242 17.74 -16.78 -16.20
N LYS A 243 18.01 -17.26 -17.41
CA LYS A 243 16.97 -17.77 -18.33
C LYS A 243 16.40 -19.11 -17.85
N PRO A 244 15.24 -19.55 -18.38
CA PRO A 244 14.66 -20.84 -18.02
C PRO A 244 15.58 -22.05 -18.28
N ASP A 245 16.51 -21.94 -19.24
CA ASP A 245 17.49 -22.98 -19.53
C ASP A 245 18.76 -22.90 -18.65
N GLY A 246 18.80 -21.95 -17.70
CA GLY A 246 19.92 -21.71 -16.80
C GLY A 246 21.04 -20.84 -17.37
N SER A 247 20.93 -20.39 -18.62
CA SER A 247 21.94 -19.50 -19.22
C SER A 247 21.78 -18.04 -18.73
N PRO A 248 22.84 -17.22 -18.82
CA PRO A 248 22.78 -15.81 -18.46
C PRO A 248 21.78 -15.00 -19.30
N ASP A 249 21.04 -14.12 -18.64
CA ASP A 249 20.16 -13.13 -19.26
C ASP A 249 20.63 -11.72 -18.90
N VAL A 250 21.37 -11.09 -19.82
CA VAL A 250 21.94 -9.76 -19.59
C VAL A 250 20.89 -8.63 -19.57
N GLU A 251 19.71 -8.87 -20.14
CA GLU A 251 18.64 -7.88 -20.16
C GLU A 251 17.87 -7.81 -18.81
N LEU A 252 17.95 -8.88 -18.03
CA LEU A 252 17.31 -8.98 -16.74
C LEU A 252 18.22 -8.56 -15.57
N VAL A 253 19.51 -8.42 -15.78
CA VAL A 253 20.46 -8.01 -14.72
C VAL A 253 20.33 -6.52 -14.42
N THR A 254 20.27 -6.18 -13.12
CA THR A 254 20.32 -4.79 -12.62
C THR A 254 21.38 -4.62 -11.56
#